data_092a29d44ab8212417307a0bf4451c90
#
_entry.id   092a29d44ab8212417307a0bf4451c90
#
_cell.length_a   1.000
_cell.length_b   1.000
_cell.length_c   1.000
_cell.angle_alpha   90.00
_cell.angle_beta   90.00
_cell.angle_gamma   90.00
#
_symmetry.space_group_name_H-M   'P 1'
#
loop_
_entity.id
_entity.type
_entity.pdbx_description
1 polymer ?
#
loop_
_entity_poly.entity_id
_entity_poly.type
_entity_poly.pdbx_seq_one_letter_code
_entity_poly.pdbx_strand_id
1 'polypeptide(L)'
;MRRSSLVLAAALLAFAAGVPARPLHDLSRADTATDALVAAHGLPGASLRLATGAGEVHRRHVGSHGEATRVPIASASKWLSALTLARLVEAGELRWDDPVGDYFPEAPAAVRGITIDQLFSHTSGIATEEAACLSARGVTLQQCALEILAQPLAWAPGNVFAYGGNSMQVAGAMAERATGRSWDAIFLAEMVAPLGLTGTDWTAAALREGYVPNANPRIAGGARSTLADYSRVVDMVLAGGDVAGEAFLSPQTLAVMARDRTLGLPIADSPDTRTDQGYGLGQWVEARDVHGATTRVSSPGAFGFTPWVDWRQGSNGVLLVQGNGRAMREDINALQRACLDALEPVRELQHASPPALPGPRAAPVRLDATGRAH
;
A
#
# COMPACT_ATOMS: atom_id res chain seq x y z
N MET A 1 73.34 32.87 23.70
CA MET A 1 72.60 33.06 22.47
C MET A 1 72.49 31.70 21.78
N ARG A 2 71.32 30.98 21.91
CA ARG A 2 71.07 29.72 21.22
C ARG A 2 69.97 29.97 20.22
N ARG A 3 70.22 29.75 18.94
CA ARG A 3 69.24 29.86 17.84
C ARG A 3 68.57 28.51 17.69
N SER A 4 67.28 28.46 17.91
CA SER A 4 66.44 27.28 17.63
C SER A 4 65.93 27.39 16.20
N SER A 5 66.25 26.39 15.38
CA SER A 5 65.73 26.22 14.00
C SER A 5 64.40 25.47 14.05
N LEU A 6 63.31 26.10 13.64
CA LEU A 6 62.05 25.43 13.37
C LEU A 6 62.10 24.74 11.99
N VAL A 7 61.90 23.44 11.98
CA VAL A 7 61.70 22.66 10.75
C VAL A 7 60.22 22.56 10.51
N LEU A 8 59.78 23.17 9.41
CA LEU A 8 58.39 23.13 8.93
C LEU A 8 58.22 21.86 8.11
N ALA A 9 57.46 20.87 8.62
CA ALA A 9 57.09 19.69 7.87
C ALA A 9 55.81 19.99 7.06
N ALA A 10 55.94 20.05 5.73
CA ALA A 10 54.81 20.15 4.82
C ALA A 10 54.21 18.75 4.60
N ALA A 11 52.98 18.52 5.10
CA ALA A 11 52.21 17.32 4.81
C ALA A 11 51.54 17.44 3.44
N LEU A 12 51.98 16.65 2.47
CA LEU A 12 51.28 16.47 1.19
C LEU A 12 50.02 15.62 1.44
N LEU A 13 48.88 16.27 1.39
CA LEU A 13 47.59 15.58 1.26
C LEU A 13 47.40 15.12 -0.21
N ALA A 14 47.64 13.83 -0.45
CA ALA A 14 47.27 13.20 -1.72
C ALA A 14 45.75 13.05 -1.76
N PHE A 15 45.08 13.87 -2.57
CA PHE A 15 43.67 13.62 -2.97
C PHE A 15 43.66 12.39 -3.88
N ALA A 16 43.24 11.25 -3.32
CA ALA A 16 42.84 10.11 -4.11
C ALA A 16 41.58 10.52 -4.89
N ALA A 17 41.73 10.74 -6.22
CA ALA A 17 40.59 10.86 -7.11
C ALA A 17 39.79 9.56 -7.02
N GLY A 18 38.63 9.60 -6.32
CA GLY A 18 37.71 8.47 -6.23
C GLY A 18 37.28 8.06 -7.62
N VAL A 19 37.53 6.82 -8.01
CA VAL A 19 36.93 6.20 -9.20
C VAL A 19 35.43 6.34 -8.98
N PRO A 20 34.67 6.91 -9.93
CA PRO A 20 33.22 7.00 -9.78
C PRO A 20 32.68 5.57 -9.59
N ALA A 21 32.03 5.35 -8.47
CA ALA A 21 31.40 4.06 -8.18
C ALA A 21 30.46 3.74 -9.33
N ARG A 22 30.65 2.59 -10.00
CA ARG A 22 29.74 2.10 -11.02
C ARG A 22 28.35 2.01 -10.37
N PRO A 23 27.27 2.49 -11.00
CA PRO A 23 25.95 2.36 -10.43
C PRO A 23 25.71 0.88 -10.09
N LEU A 24 25.27 0.61 -8.86
CA LEU A 24 25.04 -0.76 -8.34
C LEU A 24 23.96 -1.50 -9.17
N HIS A 25 23.12 -0.76 -9.90
CA HIS A 25 21.99 -1.29 -10.66
C HIS A 25 21.97 -0.73 -12.09
N ASP A 26 21.75 -1.59 -13.08
CA ASP A 26 21.49 -1.17 -14.46
C ASP A 26 19.98 -1.03 -14.69
N LEU A 27 19.50 0.21 -14.66
CA LEU A 27 18.09 0.55 -14.82
C LEU A 27 17.71 0.97 -16.25
N SER A 28 18.61 0.81 -17.23
CA SER A 28 18.37 1.19 -18.63
C SER A 28 17.15 0.52 -19.25
N ARG A 29 16.87 -0.75 -18.86
CA ARG A 29 15.67 -1.47 -19.31
C ARG A 29 14.39 -0.90 -18.71
N ALA A 30 14.41 -0.49 -17.43
CA ALA A 30 13.28 0.17 -16.76
C ALA A 30 13.00 1.54 -17.39
N ASP A 31 14.06 2.30 -17.71
CA ASP A 31 13.96 3.57 -18.42
C ASP A 31 13.33 3.40 -19.81
N THR A 32 13.85 2.46 -20.60
CA THR A 32 13.31 2.16 -21.94
C THR A 32 11.84 1.73 -21.87
N ALA A 33 11.48 0.89 -20.88
CA ALA A 33 10.09 0.45 -20.69
C ALA A 33 9.18 1.60 -20.27
N THR A 34 9.67 2.55 -19.47
CA THR A 34 8.91 3.75 -19.09
C THR A 34 8.64 4.66 -20.29
N ASP A 35 9.64 4.91 -21.14
CA ASP A 35 9.50 5.69 -22.37
C ASP A 35 8.54 5.02 -23.35
N ALA A 36 8.68 3.70 -23.53
CA ALA A 36 7.83 2.91 -24.40
C ALA A 36 6.35 2.92 -23.93
N LEU A 37 6.11 2.80 -22.63
CA LEU A 37 4.76 2.89 -22.04
C LEU A 37 4.10 4.24 -22.38
N VAL A 38 4.82 5.34 -22.19
CA VAL A 38 4.31 6.69 -22.49
C VAL A 38 4.00 6.82 -23.99
N ALA A 39 4.92 6.40 -24.86
CA ALA A 39 4.78 6.50 -26.31
C ALA A 39 3.65 5.61 -26.86
N ALA A 40 3.60 4.34 -26.45
CA ALA A 40 2.64 3.36 -26.97
C ALA A 40 1.18 3.71 -26.62
N HIS A 41 0.97 4.35 -25.46
CA HIS A 41 -0.38 4.68 -25.00
C HIS A 41 -0.72 6.18 -25.10
N GLY A 42 0.14 6.99 -25.71
CA GLY A 42 -0.08 8.42 -25.89
C GLY A 42 -0.31 9.16 -24.57
N LEU A 43 0.41 8.77 -23.50
CA LEU A 43 0.23 9.36 -22.19
C LEU A 43 0.85 10.75 -22.11
N PRO A 44 0.31 11.68 -21.30
CA PRO A 44 0.94 12.98 -21.08
C PRO A 44 2.32 12.85 -20.41
N GLY A 45 2.55 11.76 -19.68
CA GLY A 45 3.80 11.48 -19.00
C GLY A 45 3.70 10.30 -18.05
N ALA A 46 4.85 9.99 -17.42
CA ALA A 46 4.99 9.01 -16.37
C ALA A 46 6.04 9.47 -15.35
N SER A 47 5.94 8.96 -14.13
CA SER A 47 6.99 9.10 -13.13
C SER A 47 7.25 7.74 -12.49
N LEU A 48 8.51 7.35 -12.41
CA LEU A 48 8.96 6.11 -11.78
C LEU A 48 9.93 6.42 -10.65
N ARG A 49 9.73 5.81 -9.50
CA ARG A 49 10.70 5.83 -8.41
C ARG A 49 10.94 4.41 -7.92
N LEU A 50 12.22 4.08 -7.65
CA LEU A 50 12.65 2.83 -7.06
C LEU A 50 13.53 3.11 -5.85
N ALA A 51 13.40 2.29 -4.81
CA ALA A 51 14.26 2.35 -3.64
C ALA A 51 14.59 0.95 -3.12
N THR A 52 15.64 0.89 -2.32
CA THR A 52 16.03 -0.26 -1.51
C THR A 52 16.03 0.15 -0.04
N GLY A 53 16.30 -0.80 0.87
CA GLY A 53 16.49 -0.48 2.28
C GLY A 53 17.63 0.54 2.55
N ALA A 54 18.51 0.77 1.57
CA ALA A 54 19.58 1.78 1.64
C ALA A 54 19.13 3.18 1.16
N GLY A 55 17.93 3.30 0.63
CA GLY A 55 17.35 4.54 0.12
C GLY A 55 16.99 4.49 -1.36
N GLU A 56 16.67 5.66 -1.93
CA GLU A 56 16.30 5.80 -3.34
C GLU A 56 17.47 5.46 -4.27
N VAL A 57 17.21 4.60 -5.25
CA VAL A 57 18.19 4.18 -6.26
C VAL A 57 17.87 4.70 -7.65
N HIS A 58 16.63 5.12 -7.88
CA HIS A 58 16.19 5.64 -9.17
C HIS A 58 14.99 6.54 -9.04
N ARG A 59 15.00 7.61 -9.85
CA ARG A 59 13.86 8.51 -10.06
C ARG A 59 13.89 9.02 -11.49
N ARG A 60 12.73 8.93 -12.16
CA ARG A 60 12.57 9.38 -13.54
C ARG A 60 11.22 10.05 -13.72
N HIS A 61 11.21 11.13 -14.47
CA HIS A 61 10.01 11.78 -14.99
C HIS A 61 10.08 11.83 -16.50
N VAL A 62 8.98 11.50 -17.16
CA VAL A 62 8.84 11.47 -18.63
C VAL A 62 7.67 12.35 -19.04
N GLY A 63 7.76 13.03 -20.16
CA GLY A 63 6.70 13.89 -20.68
C GLY A 63 6.43 15.10 -19.79
N SER A 64 5.16 15.39 -19.52
CA SER A 64 4.74 16.52 -18.70
C SER A 64 4.71 16.22 -17.19
N HIS A 65 5.08 15.01 -16.77
CA HIS A 65 5.12 14.65 -15.36
C HIS A 65 6.35 15.22 -14.66
N GLY A 66 6.20 15.54 -13.37
CA GLY A 66 7.25 16.05 -12.48
C GLY A 66 6.89 15.81 -11.02
N GLU A 67 7.69 16.36 -10.10
CA GLU A 67 7.54 16.15 -8.65
C GLU A 67 6.16 16.56 -8.11
N ALA A 68 5.56 17.61 -8.64
CA ALA A 68 4.26 18.12 -8.22
C ALA A 68 3.07 17.40 -8.88
N THR A 69 3.33 16.47 -9.81
CA THR A 69 2.25 15.77 -10.52
C THR A 69 1.42 14.93 -9.55
N ARG A 70 0.13 15.25 -9.46
CA ARG A 70 -0.84 14.57 -8.63
C ARG A 70 -1.93 13.97 -9.49
N VAL A 71 -2.18 12.68 -9.32
CA VAL A 71 -3.16 11.94 -10.13
C VAL A 71 -4.17 11.19 -9.25
N PRO A 72 -5.39 10.89 -9.74
CA PRO A 72 -6.26 9.91 -9.12
C PRO A 72 -5.60 8.52 -9.20
N ILE A 73 -5.51 7.84 -8.06
CA ILE A 73 -4.81 6.56 -7.95
C ILE A 73 -5.71 5.34 -8.00
N ALA A 74 -7.02 5.54 -8.15
CA ALA A 74 -8.02 4.48 -8.22
C ALA A 74 -7.79 3.41 -7.13
N SER A 75 -7.73 2.13 -7.47
CA SER A 75 -7.60 1.02 -6.50
C SER A 75 -6.34 1.04 -5.65
N ALA A 76 -5.32 1.82 -5.99
CA ALA A 76 -4.18 2.04 -5.08
C ALA A 76 -4.61 2.76 -3.78
N SER A 77 -5.80 3.36 -3.74
CA SER A 77 -6.44 3.86 -2.52
C SER A 77 -6.71 2.76 -1.49
N LYS A 78 -6.95 1.51 -1.93
CA LYS A 78 -7.27 0.39 -1.03
C LYS A 78 -6.16 0.12 -0.01
N TRP A 79 -4.91 0.22 -0.46
CA TRP A 79 -3.77 0.04 0.44
C TRP A 79 -3.66 1.17 1.47
N LEU A 80 -3.86 2.42 1.04
CA LEU A 80 -3.92 3.56 1.96
C LEU A 80 -5.04 3.41 2.99
N SER A 81 -6.23 2.98 2.55
CA SER A 81 -7.36 2.73 3.44
C SER A 81 -7.08 1.61 4.43
N ALA A 82 -6.47 0.52 3.98
CA ALA A 82 -6.09 -0.59 4.86
C ALA A 82 -5.06 -0.17 5.91
N LEU A 83 -4.05 0.63 5.52
CA LEU A 83 -3.06 1.18 6.44
C LEU A 83 -3.70 2.15 7.44
N THR A 84 -4.69 2.94 7.01
CA THR A 84 -5.47 3.82 7.90
C THR A 84 -6.21 3.00 8.96
N LEU A 85 -6.89 1.92 8.56
CA LEU A 85 -7.55 1.04 9.53
C LEU A 85 -6.54 0.33 10.43
N ALA A 86 -5.39 -0.07 9.90
CA ALA A 86 -4.32 -0.69 10.69
C ALA A 86 -3.85 0.22 11.83
N ARG A 87 -3.77 1.54 11.58
CA ARG A 87 -3.47 2.54 12.62
C ARG A 87 -4.54 2.54 13.71
N LEU A 88 -5.82 2.51 13.34
CA LEU A 88 -6.93 2.45 14.29
C LEU A 88 -6.93 1.13 15.07
N VAL A 89 -6.55 0.03 14.43
CA VAL A 89 -6.41 -1.29 15.10
C VAL A 89 -5.28 -1.26 16.14
N GLU A 90 -4.12 -0.68 15.82
CA GLU A 90 -3.03 -0.55 16.80
C GLU A 90 -3.36 0.42 17.94
N ALA A 91 -4.17 1.44 17.66
CA ALA A 91 -4.69 2.35 18.67
C ALA A 91 -5.78 1.70 19.57
N GLY A 92 -6.27 0.50 19.22
CA GLY A 92 -7.34 -0.18 19.91
C GLY A 92 -8.74 0.42 19.68
N GLU A 93 -8.88 1.28 18.67
CA GLU A 93 -10.17 1.87 18.27
C GLU A 93 -10.99 0.91 17.39
N LEU A 94 -10.33 -0.05 16.72
CA LEU A 94 -10.92 -1.10 15.90
C LEU A 94 -10.19 -2.43 16.10
N ARG A 95 -10.80 -3.52 15.63
CA ARG A 95 -10.18 -4.83 15.50
C ARG A 95 -10.50 -5.40 14.11
N TRP A 96 -9.60 -6.18 13.55
CA TRP A 96 -9.85 -6.83 12.25
C TRP A 96 -11.04 -7.81 12.28
N ASP A 97 -11.30 -8.41 13.44
CA ASP A 97 -12.41 -9.32 13.69
C ASP A 97 -13.70 -8.64 14.18
N ASP A 98 -13.73 -7.32 14.26
CA ASP A 98 -14.95 -6.59 14.63
C ASP A 98 -16.05 -6.83 13.60
N PRO A 99 -17.24 -7.28 14.02
CA PRO A 99 -18.34 -7.55 13.13
C PRO A 99 -19.11 -6.26 12.78
N VAL A 100 -19.67 -6.20 11.59
CA VAL A 100 -20.53 -5.11 11.12
C VAL A 100 -21.64 -4.77 12.15
N GLY A 101 -22.21 -5.77 12.81
CA GLY A 101 -23.31 -5.60 13.75
C GLY A 101 -22.99 -4.75 14.97
N ASP A 102 -21.74 -4.65 15.38
CA ASP A 102 -21.32 -3.81 16.51
C ASP A 102 -21.42 -2.31 16.17
N TYR A 103 -21.23 -1.99 14.89
CA TYR A 103 -21.26 -0.61 14.37
C TYR A 103 -22.58 -0.27 13.69
N PHE A 104 -23.26 -1.25 13.10
CA PHE A 104 -24.54 -1.12 12.41
C PHE A 104 -25.58 -2.09 12.96
N PRO A 105 -26.06 -1.89 14.19
CA PRO A 105 -27.08 -2.77 14.79
C PRO A 105 -28.40 -2.74 14.02
N GLU A 106 -28.65 -1.67 13.23
CA GLU A 106 -29.81 -1.53 12.36
C GLU A 106 -29.71 -2.33 11.05
N ALA A 107 -28.52 -2.85 10.69
CA ALA A 107 -28.33 -3.64 9.47
C ALA A 107 -29.06 -4.99 9.55
N PRO A 108 -29.45 -5.60 8.41
CA PRO A 108 -30.05 -6.93 8.37
C PRO A 108 -29.20 -7.99 9.08
N ALA A 109 -29.83 -8.94 9.74
CA ALA A 109 -29.13 -9.97 10.52
C ALA A 109 -28.09 -10.77 9.69
N ALA A 110 -28.37 -10.97 8.40
CA ALA A 110 -27.50 -11.73 7.50
C ALA A 110 -26.10 -11.11 7.31
N VAL A 111 -25.94 -9.79 7.47
CA VAL A 111 -24.69 -9.08 7.24
C VAL A 111 -23.95 -8.71 8.55
N ARG A 112 -24.62 -8.83 9.71
CA ARG A 112 -24.04 -8.37 10.99
C ARG A 112 -22.79 -9.12 11.41
N GLY A 113 -22.62 -10.36 11.00
CA GLY A 113 -21.45 -11.17 11.33
C GLY A 113 -20.25 -10.96 10.41
N ILE A 114 -20.36 -10.14 9.37
CA ILE A 114 -19.25 -9.85 8.47
C ILE A 114 -18.21 -9.02 9.20
N THR A 115 -16.92 -9.40 9.10
CA THR A 115 -15.84 -8.71 9.81
C THR A 115 -15.09 -7.71 8.92
N ILE A 116 -14.35 -6.79 9.55
CA ILE A 116 -13.46 -5.85 8.83
C ILE A 116 -12.43 -6.61 7.99
N ASP A 117 -11.88 -7.73 8.49
CA ASP A 117 -10.97 -8.61 7.72
C ASP A 117 -11.64 -9.08 6.41
N GLN A 118 -12.87 -9.59 6.49
CA GLN A 118 -13.63 -10.03 5.32
C GLN A 118 -13.99 -8.89 4.37
N LEU A 119 -14.26 -7.69 4.89
CA LEU A 119 -14.55 -6.52 4.07
C LEU A 119 -13.31 -6.06 3.28
N PHE A 120 -12.12 -6.09 3.90
CA PHE A 120 -10.86 -5.65 3.27
C PHE A 120 -10.12 -6.72 2.49
N SER A 121 -10.46 -8.01 2.68
CA SER A 121 -9.95 -9.12 1.87
C SER A 121 -10.85 -9.51 0.70
N HIS A 122 -11.96 -8.78 0.49
CA HIS A 122 -12.94 -9.10 -0.56
C HIS A 122 -13.58 -10.50 -0.42
N THR A 123 -13.75 -10.95 0.82
CA THR A 123 -14.39 -12.24 1.14
C THR A 123 -15.70 -12.08 1.91
N SER A 124 -16.23 -10.85 1.99
CA SER A 124 -17.44 -10.52 2.76
C SER A 124 -18.74 -11.10 2.20
N GLY A 125 -18.75 -11.54 0.95
CA GLY A 125 -19.97 -11.97 0.26
C GLY A 125 -20.86 -10.84 -0.26
N ILE A 126 -20.49 -9.57 -0.03
CA ILE A 126 -21.18 -8.39 -0.58
C ILE A 126 -20.98 -8.37 -2.11
N ALA A 127 -22.05 -8.08 -2.85
CA ALA A 127 -22.02 -7.99 -4.31
C ALA A 127 -21.01 -6.94 -4.81
N THR A 128 -20.33 -7.25 -5.92
CA THR A 128 -19.25 -6.42 -6.49
C THR A 128 -19.74 -5.34 -7.43
N GLU A 129 -20.97 -5.47 -7.97
CA GLU A 129 -21.59 -4.41 -8.77
C GLU A 129 -21.62 -3.10 -7.98
N GLU A 130 -21.11 -2.03 -8.57
CA GLU A 130 -20.99 -0.74 -7.88
C GLU A 130 -22.35 -0.23 -7.40
N ALA A 131 -22.51 -0.06 -6.10
CA ALA A 131 -23.70 0.56 -5.53
C ALA A 131 -23.86 2.00 -6.03
N ALA A 132 -25.08 2.39 -6.38
CA ALA A 132 -25.34 3.73 -6.92
C ALA A 132 -24.91 4.85 -5.96
N CYS A 133 -25.00 4.59 -4.67
CA CYS A 133 -24.57 5.53 -3.62
C CYS A 133 -23.10 5.93 -3.69
N LEU A 134 -22.20 5.08 -4.23
CA LEU A 134 -20.77 5.39 -4.35
C LEU A 134 -20.49 6.63 -5.21
N SER A 135 -21.40 6.97 -6.11
CA SER A 135 -21.29 8.13 -7.01
C SER A 135 -22.40 9.18 -6.79
N ALA A 136 -23.32 8.94 -5.85
CA ALA A 136 -24.44 9.82 -5.59
C ALA A 136 -24.00 11.11 -4.87
N ARG A 137 -24.60 12.23 -5.26
CA ARG A 137 -24.40 13.51 -4.58
C ARG A 137 -25.32 13.62 -3.35
N GLY A 138 -24.82 14.23 -2.28
CA GLY A 138 -25.62 14.48 -1.08
C GLY A 138 -25.84 13.25 -0.19
N VAL A 139 -25.20 12.12 -0.52
CA VAL A 139 -25.16 10.91 0.31
C VAL A 139 -23.90 10.96 1.19
N THR A 140 -24.04 10.55 2.44
CA THR A 140 -22.88 10.39 3.35
C THR A 140 -22.31 8.97 3.25
N LEU A 141 -21.08 8.78 3.73
CA LEU A 141 -20.45 7.46 3.84
C LEU A 141 -21.33 6.49 4.65
N GLN A 142 -21.93 6.97 5.74
CA GLN A 142 -22.84 6.19 6.59
C GLN A 142 -24.10 5.76 5.85
N GLN A 143 -24.71 6.66 5.10
CA GLN A 143 -25.91 6.34 4.30
C GLN A 143 -25.59 5.34 3.19
N CYS A 144 -24.45 5.52 2.51
CA CYS A 144 -24.02 4.59 1.47
C CYS A 144 -23.72 3.19 2.04
N ALA A 145 -23.07 3.10 3.20
CA ALA A 145 -22.84 1.82 3.86
C ALA A 145 -24.14 1.10 4.21
N LEU A 146 -25.16 1.81 4.74
CA LEU A 146 -26.47 1.23 5.02
C LEU A 146 -27.20 0.77 3.76
N GLU A 147 -27.11 1.54 2.66
CA GLU A 147 -27.67 1.14 1.36
C GLU A 147 -27.03 -0.16 0.84
N ILE A 148 -25.69 -0.28 0.97
CA ILE A 148 -24.94 -1.49 0.59
C ILE A 148 -25.35 -2.67 1.49
N LEU A 149 -25.41 -2.48 2.80
CA LEU A 149 -25.75 -3.52 3.78
C LEU A 149 -27.21 -4.00 3.67
N ALA A 150 -28.10 -3.18 3.11
CA ALA A 150 -29.50 -3.55 2.87
C ALA A 150 -29.66 -4.51 1.67
N GLN A 151 -28.65 -4.66 0.82
CA GLN A 151 -28.69 -5.56 -0.33
C GLN A 151 -28.48 -7.02 0.09
N PRO A 152 -29.07 -7.99 -0.61
CA PRO A 152 -28.77 -9.40 -0.40
C PRO A 152 -27.29 -9.70 -0.61
N LEU A 153 -26.75 -10.60 0.18
CA LEU A 153 -25.40 -11.14 -0.07
C LEU A 153 -25.39 -11.98 -1.37
N ALA A 154 -24.37 -11.81 -2.17
CA ALA A 154 -24.17 -12.61 -3.37
C ALA A 154 -23.54 -13.98 -3.02
N TRP A 155 -22.75 -14.04 -1.94
CA TRP A 155 -22.09 -15.26 -1.45
C TRP A 155 -22.11 -15.30 0.07
N ALA A 156 -21.91 -16.50 0.64
CA ALA A 156 -21.69 -16.64 2.08
C ALA A 156 -20.35 -16.00 2.46
N PRO A 157 -20.29 -15.20 3.55
CA PRO A 157 -19.06 -14.59 4.02
C PRO A 157 -17.93 -15.62 4.26
N GLY A 158 -16.73 -15.32 3.81
CA GLY A 158 -15.55 -16.18 3.92
C GLY A 158 -15.39 -17.24 2.83
N ASN A 159 -16.36 -17.44 1.94
CA ASN A 159 -16.36 -18.59 1.03
C ASN A 159 -15.87 -18.28 -0.40
N VAL A 160 -15.86 -17.02 -0.81
CA VAL A 160 -15.56 -16.62 -2.18
C VAL A 160 -14.77 -15.32 -2.16
N PHE A 161 -13.75 -15.23 -3.00
CA PHE A 161 -13.10 -13.97 -3.32
C PHE A 161 -13.85 -13.26 -4.44
N ALA A 162 -14.33 -12.04 -4.16
CA ALA A 162 -15.05 -11.21 -5.12
C ALA A 162 -14.61 -9.75 -4.97
N TYR A 163 -13.73 -9.31 -5.87
CA TYR A 163 -13.10 -7.99 -5.82
C TYR A 163 -14.08 -6.87 -6.16
N GLY A 164 -14.24 -5.90 -5.26
CA GLY A 164 -15.17 -4.77 -5.44
C GLY A 164 -14.87 -3.58 -4.54
N GLY A 165 -15.69 -2.54 -4.64
CA GLY A 165 -15.57 -1.33 -3.82
C GLY A 165 -16.52 -1.28 -2.64
N ASN A 166 -17.66 -1.96 -2.73
CA ASN A 166 -18.76 -1.86 -1.78
C ASN A 166 -18.36 -2.30 -0.35
N SER A 167 -17.64 -3.41 -0.22
CA SER A 167 -17.20 -3.94 1.08
C SER A 167 -16.33 -2.94 1.83
N MET A 168 -15.37 -2.30 1.16
CA MET A 168 -14.50 -1.32 1.80
C MET A 168 -15.24 -0.03 2.18
N GLN A 169 -16.30 0.35 1.44
CA GLN A 169 -17.16 1.48 1.80
C GLN A 169 -17.81 1.26 3.16
N VAL A 170 -18.29 0.04 3.43
CA VAL A 170 -18.84 -0.36 4.74
C VAL A 170 -17.78 -0.24 5.83
N ALA A 171 -16.58 -0.77 5.60
CA ALA A 171 -15.52 -0.71 6.60
C ALA A 171 -15.03 0.72 6.89
N GLY A 172 -14.99 1.60 5.87
CA GLY A 172 -14.73 3.04 6.10
C GLY A 172 -15.79 3.70 6.98
N ALA A 173 -17.06 3.33 6.78
CA ALA A 173 -18.14 3.81 7.62
C ALA A 173 -18.08 3.22 9.05
N MET A 174 -17.62 1.98 9.22
CA MET A 174 -17.33 1.42 10.57
C MET A 174 -16.25 2.24 11.28
N ALA A 175 -15.18 2.64 10.58
CA ALA A 175 -14.14 3.49 11.14
C ALA A 175 -14.68 4.85 11.60
N GLU A 176 -15.59 5.48 10.83
CA GLU A 176 -16.24 6.72 11.26
C GLU A 176 -17.08 6.52 12.53
N ARG A 177 -17.83 5.39 12.64
CA ARG A 177 -18.64 5.10 13.82
C ARG A 177 -17.79 4.77 15.05
N ALA A 178 -16.69 4.06 14.86
CA ALA A 178 -15.76 3.73 15.95
C ALA A 178 -15.12 4.98 16.55
N THR A 179 -14.71 5.92 15.69
CA THR A 179 -13.91 7.07 16.12
C THR A 179 -14.74 8.35 16.35
N GLY A 180 -15.98 8.41 15.85
CA GLY A 180 -16.79 9.63 15.81
C GLY A 180 -16.23 10.72 14.88
N ARG A 181 -15.22 10.39 14.04
CA ARG A 181 -14.53 11.32 13.10
C ARG A 181 -14.97 11.00 11.68
N SER A 182 -14.98 12.00 10.77
CA SER A 182 -15.12 11.74 9.33
C SER A 182 -13.91 11.00 8.79
N TRP A 183 -14.07 10.26 7.67
CA TRP A 183 -12.95 9.57 6.99
C TRP A 183 -11.78 10.51 6.70
N ASP A 184 -12.07 11.71 6.21
CA ASP A 184 -11.04 12.71 5.91
C ASP A 184 -10.24 13.10 7.15
N ALA A 185 -10.93 13.27 8.30
CA ALA A 185 -10.28 13.59 9.58
C ALA A 185 -9.45 12.41 10.11
N ILE A 186 -9.94 11.17 9.94
CA ILE A 186 -9.21 9.95 10.28
C ILE A 186 -7.94 9.86 9.42
N PHE A 187 -8.08 9.95 8.10
CA PHE A 187 -6.95 9.84 7.18
C PHE A 187 -5.91 10.94 7.40
N LEU A 188 -6.37 12.18 7.65
CA LEU A 188 -5.47 13.28 7.99
C LEU A 188 -4.64 13.01 9.24
N ALA A 189 -5.27 12.51 10.30
CA ALA A 189 -4.59 12.25 11.57
C ALA A 189 -3.69 11.01 11.51
N GLU A 190 -4.18 9.93 10.90
CA GLU A 190 -3.51 8.62 10.94
C GLU A 190 -2.46 8.44 9.85
N MET A 191 -2.58 9.13 8.70
CA MET A 191 -1.70 8.95 7.55
C MET A 191 -1.00 10.23 7.12
N VAL A 192 -1.77 11.30 6.86
CA VAL A 192 -1.22 12.53 6.25
C VAL A 192 -0.23 13.21 7.16
N ALA A 193 -0.61 13.48 8.40
CA ALA A 193 0.23 14.21 9.35
C ALA A 193 1.50 13.42 9.73
N PRO A 194 1.42 12.12 10.11
CA PRO A 194 2.61 11.38 10.51
C PRO A 194 3.58 11.09 9.36
N LEU A 195 3.08 10.86 8.13
CA LEU A 195 3.90 10.54 6.97
C LEU A 195 4.22 11.76 6.11
N GLY A 196 3.66 12.93 6.41
CA GLY A 196 3.84 14.17 5.64
C GLY A 196 3.29 14.09 4.21
N LEU A 197 2.11 13.46 4.00
CA LEU A 197 1.50 13.25 2.68
C LEU A 197 0.76 14.50 2.19
N THR A 198 1.49 15.53 1.82
CA THR A 198 0.93 16.85 1.50
C THR A 198 0.13 16.92 0.20
N GLY A 199 0.30 15.94 -0.70
CA GLY A 199 -0.39 15.85 -1.99
C GLY A 199 -1.40 14.68 -2.05
N THR A 200 -1.75 14.06 -0.93
CA THR A 200 -2.66 12.89 -0.89
C THR A 200 -3.94 13.23 -0.14
N ASP A 201 -5.08 13.03 -0.79
CA ASP A 201 -6.40 13.30 -0.22
C ASP A 201 -7.52 12.45 -0.86
N TRP A 202 -8.74 12.50 -0.29
CA TRP A 202 -9.97 11.85 -0.78
C TRP A 202 -10.98 12.87 -1.31
N THR A 203 -10.56 13.80 -2.14
CA THR A 203 -11.45 14.82 -2.71
C THR A 203 -12.46 14.23 -3.68
N ALA A 204 -13.72 14.71 -3.62
CA ALA A 204 -14.80 14.28 -4.52
C ALA A 204 -14.53 14.56 -6.01
N ALA A 205 -13.70 15.55 -6.33
CA ALA A 205 -13.39 15.94 -7.70
C ALA A 205 -11.91 15.69 -7.98
N ALA A 206 -11.61 14.59 -8.66
CA ALA A 206 -10.25 14.16 -8.99
C ALA A 206 -9.40 15.20 -9.77
N LEU A 207 -10.02 16.23 -10.33
CA LEU A 207 -9.36 17.24 -11.15
C LEU A 207 -9.41 18.65 -10.52
N ARG A 208 -9.92 18.80 -9.30
CA ARG A 208 -9.94 20.11 -8.62
C ARG A 208 -8.61 20.41 -7.96
N GLU A 209 -8.17 21.66 -8.07
CA GLU A 209 -7.13 22.19 -7.21
C GLU A 209 -7.68 22.36 -5.78
N GLY A 210 -6.81 22.12 -4.79
CA GLY A 210 -7.17 22.23 -3.39
C GLY A 210 -7.96 21.06 -2.81
N TYR A 211 -8.14 21.10 -1.50
CA TYR A 211 -8.90 20.12 -0.75
C TYR A 211 -10.37 20.54 -0.65
N VAL A 212 -11.27 19.62 -0.94
CA VAL A 212 -12.71 19.78 -0.75
C VAL A 212 -13.20 18.59 0.07
N PRO A 213 -13.71 18.80 1.30
CA PRO A 213 -14.25 17.73 2.14
C PRO A 213 -15.31 16.93 1.38
N ASN A 214 -15.24 15.62 1.51
CA ASN A 214 -16.15 14.69 0.84
C ASN A 214 -16.93 13.89 1.89
N ALA A 215 -18.23 14.13 1.99
CA ALA A 215 -19.08 13.39 2.94
C ALA A 215 -19.23 11.89 2.61
N ASN A 216 -18.92 11.50 1.37
CA ASN A 216 -18.96 10.11 0.89
C ASN A 216 -17.69 9.79 0.09
N PRO A 217 -16.52 9.73 0.72
CA PRO A 217 -15.29 9.35 0.03
C PRO A 217 -15.36 7.89 -0.45
N ARG A 218 -14.92 7.63 -1.69
CA ARG A 218 -14.83 6.27 -2.22
C ARG A 218 -13.62 5.56 -1.60
N ILE A 219 -13.82 4.85 -0.51
CA ILE A 219 -12.76 4.22 0.30
C ILE A 219 -11.84 3.33 -0.54
N ALA A 220 -12.41 2.59 -1.50
CA ALA A 220 -11.69 1.65 -2.34
C ALA A 220 -10.98 2.29 -3.55
N GLY A 221 -11.19 3.60 -3.84
CA GLY A 221 -10.70 4.12 -5.12
C GLY A 221 -10.70 5.64 -5.29
N GLY A 222 -11.02 6.41 -4.26
CA GLY A 222 -11.25 7.86 -4.38
C GLY A 222 -10.05 8.75 -4.06
N ALA A 223 -8.90 8.19 -3.70
CA ALA A 223 -7.73 9.00 -3.38
C ALA A 223 -7.02 9.54 -4.62
N ARG A 224 -6.36 10.69 -4.41
CA ARG A 224 -5.33 11.25 -5.29
C ARG A 224 -4.01 11.26 -4.55
N SER A 225 -2.90 11.09 -5.28
CA SER A 225 -1.58 11.12 -4.65
C SER A 225 -0.51 11.62 -5.63
N THR A 226 0.68 11.88 -5.10
CA THR A 226 1.90 12.18 -5.84
C THR A 226 2.88 11.02 -5.76
N LEU A 227 3.91 11.03 -6.63
CA LEU A 227 5.01 10.07 -6.55
C LEU A 227 5.69 10.14 -5.17
N ALA A 228 5.99 11.34 -4.70
CA ALA A 228 6.69 11.56 -3.44
C ALA A 228 5.90 11.03 -2.23
N ASP A 229 4.60 11.31 -2.16
CA ASP A 229 3.78 10.88 -1.03
C ASP A 229 3.63 9.37 -0.97
N TYR A 230 3.28 8.73 -2.10
CA TYR A 230 3.10 7.29 -2.11
C TYR A 230 4.43 6.54 -1.90
N SER A 231 5.56 7.15 -2.32
CA SER A 231 6.89 6.62 -2.02
C SER A 231 7.16 6.54 -0.52
N ARG A 232 6.75 7.54 0.27
CA ARG A 232 6.87 7.49 1.73
C ARG A 232 6.08 6.33 2.34
N VAL A 233 4.91 6.04 1.76
CA VAL A 233 4.08 4.90 2.22
C VAL A 233 4.78 3.57 1.95
N VAL A 234 5.28 3.33 0.73
CA VAL A 234 5.96 2.06 0.42
C VAL A 234 7.34 1.95 1.10
N ASP A 235 8.02 3.08 1.37
CA ASP A 235 9.25 3.09 2.18
C ASP A 235 8.96 2.65 3.62
N MET A 236 7.94 3.20 4.25
CA MET A 236 7.48 2.82 5.58
C MET A 236 7.12 1.31 5.64
N VAL A 237 6.38 0.81 4.65
CA VAL A 237 6.02 -0.62 4.58
C VAL A 237 7.26 -1.50 4.41
N LEU A 238 8.21 -1.11 3.54
CA LEU A 238 9.47 -1.84 3.36
C LEU A 238 10.30 -1.85 4.64
N ALA A 239 10.33 -0.73 5.37
CA ALA A 239 11.04 -0.58 6.63
C ALA A 239 10.38 -1.30 7.83
N GLY A 240 9.32 -2.10 7.57
CA GLY A 240 8.63 -2.83 8.64
C GLY A 240 7.79 -1.94 9.56
N GLY A 241 7.36 -0.78 9.05
CA GLY A 241 6.54 0.18 9.78
C GLY A 241 7.31 1.30 10.46
N ASP A 242 8.62 1.38 10.26
CA ASP A 242 9.45 2.46 10.79
C ASP A 242 9.41 3.69 9.89
N VAL A 243 9.38 4.87 10.51
CA VAL A 243 9.50 6.17 9.84
C VAL A 243 10.54 7.00 10.60
N ALA A 244 11.73 7.12 10.04
CA ALA A 244 12.84 7.89 10.61
C ALA A 244 13.23 7.49 12.06
N GLY A 245 13.10 6.21 12.41
CA GLY A 245 13.40 5.66 13.74
C GLY A 245 12.21 5.66 14.70
N GLU A 246 11.05 6.09 14.26
CA GLU A 246 9.79 6.08 15.01
C GLU A 246 8.84 5.01 14.49
N ALA A 247 8.26 4.21 15.38
CA ALA A 247 7.31 3.17 14.98
C ALA A 247 5.98 3.79 14.55
N PHE A 248 5.69 3.73 13.24
CA PHE A 248 4.41 4.12 12.68
C PHE A 248 3.40 2.98 12.73
N LEU A 249 3.81 1.77 12.33
CA LEU A 249 3.06 0.51 12.47
C LEU A 249 4.01 -0.58 12.96
N SER A 250 3.48 -1.58 13.64
CA SER A 250 4.30 -2.75 14.00
C SER A 250 4.55 -3.66 12.80
N PRO A 251 5.70 -4.34 12.72
CA PRO A 251 5.94 -5.38 11.72
C PRO A 251 4.88 -6.50 11.74
N GLN A 252 4.33 -6.78 12.91
CA GLN A 252 3.27 -7.77 13.11
C GLN A 252 1.98 -7.37 12.40
N THR A 253 1.58 -6.10 12.51
CA THR A 253 0.41 -5.56 11.81
C THR A 253 0.59 -5.62 10.31
N LEU A 254 1.76 -5.23 9.78
CA LEU A 254 2.06 -5.34 8.36
C LEU A 254 2.04 -6.80 7.88
N ALA A 255 2.57 -7.74 8.67
CA ALA A 255 2.51 -9.17 8.37
C ALA A 255 1.06 -9.69 8.37
N VAL A 256 0.22 -9.25 9.30
CA VAL A 256 -1.22 -9.56 9.31
C VAL A 256 -1.88 -9.04 8.04
N MET A 257 -1.59 -7.81 7.63
CA MET A 257 -2.16 -7.22 6.40
C MET A 257 -1.71 -7.96 5.14
N ALA A 258 -0.45 -8.39 5.07
CA ALA A 258 0.14 -9.06 3.91
C ALA A 258 -0.23 -10.55 3.80
N ARG A 259 -0.80 -11.15 4.85
CA ARG A 259 -1.21 -12.57 4.80
C ARG A 259 -2.28 -12.77 3.73
N ASP A 260 -2.10 -13.79 2.87
CA ASP A 260 -3.11 -14.19 1.89
C ASP A 260 -4.37 -14.75 2.57
N ARG A 261 -5.53 -14.13 2.28
CA ARG A 261 -6.85 -14.56 2.77
C ARG A 261 -7.65 -15.33 1.72
N THR A 262 -7.11 -15.46 0.53
CA THR A 262 -7.86 -15.96 -0.63
C THR A 262 -7.36 -17.30 -1.13
N LEU A 263 -6.31 -17.82 -0.50
CA LEU A 263 -5.70 -19.10 -0.89
C LEU A 263 -6.74 -20.23 -0.82
N GLY A 264 -7.00 -20.87 -1.97
CA GLY A 264 -7.95 -21.97 -2.08
C GLY A 264 -9.41 -21.56 -2.18
N LEU A 265 -9.74 -20.25 -2.13
CA LEU A 265 -11.10 -19.78 -2.35
C LEU A 265 -11.44 -19.71 -3.85
N PRO A 266 -12.69 -20.02 -4.23
CA PRO A 266 -13.20 -19.69 -5.55
C PRO A 266 -13.12 -18.19 -5.81
N ILE A 267 -12.80 -17.81 -7.05
CA ILE A 267 -12.76 -16.42 -7.52
C ILE A 267 -14.03 -16.17 -8.33
N ALA A 268 -14.92 -15.31 -7.83
CA ALA A 268 -16.13 -14.92 -8.54
C ALA A 268 -15.94 -13.64 -9.39
N ASP A 269 -15.12 -12.71 -8.88
CA ASP A 269 -14.81 -11.47 -9.60
C ASP A 269 -13.37 -11.05 -9.30
N SER A 270 -12.62 -10.68 -10.35
CA SER A 270 -11.26 -10.16 -10.22
C SER A 270 -10.92 -9.30 -11.43
N PRO A 271 -10.30 -8.12 -11.23
CA PRO A 271 -9.76 -7.31 -12.32
C PRO A 271 -8.51 -7.92 -12.95
N ASP A 272 -7.87 -8.87 -12.28
CA ASP A 272 -6.71 -9.60 -12.76
C ASP A 272 -7.10 -11.02 -13.16
N THR A 273 -6.63 -11.46 -14.32
CA THR A 273 -6.84 -12.83 -14.82
C THR A 273 -5.79 -13.82 -14.30
N ARG A 274 -4.79 -13.35 -13.57
CA ARG A 274 -3.76 -14.20 -12.97
C ARG A 274 -4.35 -14.97 -11.79
N THR A 275 -4.33 -16.28 -11.88
CA THR A 275 -4.88 -17.18 -10.84
C THR A 275 -3.87 -17.51 -9.75
N ASP A 276 -2.62 -17.10 -9.88
CA ASP A 276 -1.52 -17.32 -8.95
C ASP A 276 -1.37 -16.24 -7.88
N GLN A 277 -2.10 -15.13 -8.04
CA GLN A 277 -2.13 -14.05 -7.06
C GLN A 277 -3.17 -14.31 -5.97
N GLY A 278 -2.81 -13.90 -4.74
CA GLY A 278 -3.73 -13.83 -3.62
C GLY A 278 -4.05 -12.39 -3.22
N TYR A 279 -4.82 -12.26 -2.16
CA TYR A 279 -5.19 -10.96 -1.63
C TYR A 279 -5.08 -10.94 -0.10
N GLY A 280 -4.46 -9.88 0.42
CA GLY A 280 -4.40 -9.57 1.84
C GLY A 280 -5.45 -8.54 2.24
N LEU A 281 -5.10 -7.63 3.14
CA LEU A 281 -5.97 -6.51 3.50
C LEU A 281 -5.61 -5.28 2.65
N GLY A 282 -6.40 -5.03 1.61
CA GLY A 282 -6.25 -3.88 0.73
C GLY A 282 -5.09 -3.95 -0.28
N GLN A 283 -4.43 -5.09 -0.41
CA GLN A 283 -3.27 -5.29 -1.28
C GLN A 283 -3.24 -6.68 -1.89
N TRP A 284 -2.71 -6.78 -3.11
CA TRP A 284 -2.44 -8.04 -3.79
C TRP A 284 -1.22 -8.72 -3.20
N VAL A 285 -1.26 -10.05 -3.08
CA VAL A 285 -0.13 -10.91 -2.76
C VAL A 285 0.43 -11.43 -4.09
N GLU A 286 1.54 -10.83 -4.56
CA GLU A 286 2.13 -11.15 -5.86
C GLU A 286 3.14 -12.30 -5.81
N ALA A 287 3.81 -12.48 -4.69
CA ALA A 287 4.78 -13.55 -4.51
C ALA A 287 4.80 -14.08 -3.08
N ARG A 288 5.15 -15.36 -2.96
CA ARG A 288 5.33 -16.08 -1.69
C ARG A 288 6.65 -16.84 -1.71
N ASP A 289 7.21 -17.09 -0.54
CA ASP A 289 8.34 -18.00 -0.39
C ASP A 289 7.90 -19.48 -0.42
N VAL A 290 8.87 -20.37 -0.26
CA VAL A 290 8.64 -21.83 -0.26
C VAL A 290 7.81 -22.31 0.94
N HIS A 291 7.63 -21.49 1.96
CA HIS A 291 6.82 -21.76 3.15
C HIS A 291 5.44 -21.10 3.08
N GLY A 292 5.13 -20.41 1.97
CA GLY A 292 3.86 -19.72 1.75
C GLY A 292 3.78 -18.31 2.35
N ALA A 293 4.85 -17.81 2.95
CA ALA A 293 4.88 -16.45 3.47
C ALA A 293 4.95 -15.43 2.32
N THR A 294 4.18 -14.34 2.43
CA THR A 294 4.15 -13.27 1.43
C THR A 294 5.50 -12.58 1.34
N THR A 295 6.06 -12.48 0.15
CA THR A 295 7.33 -11.81 -0.11
C THR A 295 7.19 -10.56 -0.97
N ARG A 296 6.11 -10.44 -1.76
CA ARG A 296 5.84 -9.24 -2.55
C ARG A 296 4.37 -8.91 -2.57
N VAL A 297 4.07 -7.62 -2.42
CA VAL A 297 2.72 -7.06 -2.47
C VAL A 297 2.66 -5.86 -3.40
N SER A 298 1.46 -5.58 -3.91
CA SER A 298 1.16 -4.37 -4.71
C SER A 298 -0.28 -3.93 -4.54
N SER A 299 -0.59 -2.73 -5.02
CA SER A 299 -1.96 -2.23 -5.09
C SER A 299 -2.18 -1.39 -6.35
N PRO A 300 -2.18 -2.01 -7.54
CA PRO A 300 -2.33 -1.27 -8.80
C PRO A 300 -3.73 -0.67 -8.95
N GLY A 301 -3.79 0.56 -9.48
CA GLY A 301 -5.02 1.27 -9.77
C GLY A 301 -5.49 1.13 -11.22
N ALA A 302 -6.79 1.28 -11.44
CA ALA A 302 -7.42 1.17 -12.77
C ALA A 302 -6.89 2.20 -13.79
N PHE A 303 -6.21 3.25 -13.31
CA PHE A 303 -5.59 4.26 -14.19
C PHE A 303 -4.10 4.01 -14.44
N GLY A 304 -3.55 2.86 -13.98
CA GLY A 304 -2.16 2.46 -14.21
C GLY A 304 -1.21 2.82 -13.07
N PHE A 305 -1.61 3.62 -12.09
CA PHE A 305 -0.81 3.88 -10.91
C PHE A 305 -0.47 2.55 -10.21
N THR A 306 0.82 2.25 -10.00
CA THR A 306 1.24 0.93 -9.52
C THR A 306 2.35 1.04 -8.47
N PRO A 307 2.00 0.90 -7.17
CA PRO A 307 2.96 0.78 -6.08
C PRO A 307 3.22 -0.70 -5.76
N TRP A 308 4.45 -1.04 -5.34
CA TRP A 308 4.80 -2.38 -4.85
C TRP A 308 5.89 -2.34 -3.79
N VAL A 309 5.96 -3.41 -2.98
CA VAL A 309 7.05 -3.70 -2.04
C VAL A 309 7.45 -5.17 -2.22
N ASP A 310 8.75 -5.42 -2.34
CA ASP A 310 9.34 -6.76 -2.36
C ASP A 310 10.32 -6.89 -1.19
N TRP A 311 9.90 -7.61 -0.16
CA TRP A 311 10.72 -7.83 1.04
C TRP A 311 11.86 -8.81 0.78
N ARG A 312 11.73 -9.74 -0.18
CA ARG A 312 12.79 -10.67 -0.54
C ARG A 312 14.00 -9.94 -1.15
N GLN A 313 13.72 -8.94 -1.97
CA GLN A 313 14.76 -8.10 -2.56
C GLN A 313 15.12 -6.90 -1.67
N GLY A 314 14.34 -6.60 -0.63
CA GLY A 314 14.51 -5.39 0.16
C GLY A 314 14.30 -4.13 -0.67
N SER A 315 13.31 -4.13 -1.58
CA SER A 315 13.07 -3.04 -2.52
C SER A 315 11.60 -2.63 -2.60
N ASN A 316 11.36 -1.42 -3.08
CA ASN A 316 10.03 -0.95 -3.43
C ASN A 316 10.05 -0.08 -4.68
N GLY A 317 8.87 0.15 -5.26
CA GLY A 317 8.72 1.06 -6.37
C GLY A 317 7.33 1.65 -6.46
N VAL A 318 7.26 2.79 -7.13
CA VAL A 318 6.01 3.48 -7.47
C VAL A 318 6.09 3.93 -8.92
N LEU A 319 5.15 3.45 -9.73
CA LEU A 319 4.88 3.98 -11.07
C LEU A 319 3.66 4.89 -10.99
N LEU A 320 3.84 6.17 -11.28
CA LEU A 320 2.77 7.15 -11.38
C LEU A 320 2.48 7.43 -12.85
N VAL A 321 1.34 6.98 -13.30
CA VAL A 321 0.76 7.27 -14.61
C VAL A 321 -0.75 7.47 -14.47
N GLN A 322 -1.36 8.10 -15.48
CA GLN A 322 -2.81 8.21 -15.59
C GLN A 322 -3.24 7.92 -17.03
N GLY A 323 -3.90 6.79 -17.23
CA GLY A 323 -4.42 6.35 -18.51
C GLY A 323 -5.41 5.20 -18.36
N ASN A 324 -5.60 4.40 -19.40
CA ASN A 324 -6.39 3.18 -19.33
C ASN A 324 -5.52 2.02 -18.82
N GLY A 325 -5.55 1.78 -17.51
CA GLY A 325 -4.72 0.75 -16.87
C GLY A 325 -4.96 -0.66 -17.41
N ARG A 326 -6.18 -0.97 -17.89
CA ARG A 326 -6.46 -2.28 -18.52
C ARG A 326 -5.69 -2.44 -19.85
N ALA A 327 -5.68 -1.40 -20.68
CA ALA A 327 -4.94 -1.40 -21.93
C ALA A 327 -3.42 -1.43 -21.72
N MET A 328 -2.93 -0.79 -20.65
CA MET A 328 -1.50 -0.68 -20.31
C MET A 328 -0.97 -1.86 -19.47
N ARG A 329 -1.81 -2.81 -19.06
CA ARG A 329 -1.48 -3.81 -18.04
C ARG A 329 -0.22 -4.62 -18.36
N GLU A 330 -0.08 -5.11 -19.58
CA GLU A 330 1.07 -5.93 -19.98
C GLU A 330 2.37 -5.13 -19.94
N ASP A 331 2.34 -3.89 -20.41
CA ASP A 331 3.51 -2.99 -20.42
C ASP A 331 3.90 -2.57 -19.00
N ILE A 332 2.92 -2.28 -18.12
CA ILE A 332 3.16 -2.01 -16.70
C ILE A 332 3.79 -3.22 -16.01
N ASN A 333 3.29 -4.42 -16.27
CA ASN A 333 3.85 -5.65 -15.71
C ASN A 333 5.27 -5.92 -16.24
N ALA A 334 5.53 -5.61 -17.51
CA ALA A 334 6.87 -5.73 -18.11
C ALA A 334 7.85 -4.71 -17.50
N LEU A 335 7.41 -3.47 -17.29
CA LEU A 335 8.17 -2.44 -16.60
C LEU A 335 8.49 -2.84 -15.17
N GLN A 336 7.49 -3.30 -14.39
CA GLN A 336 7.72 -3.77 -13.02
C GLN A 336 8.73 -4.91 -12.97
N ARG A 337 8.65 -5.89 -13.89
CA ARG A 337 9.65 -6.96 -14.00
C ARG A 337 11.04 -6.41 -14.29
N ALA A 338 11.19 -5.48 -15.24
CA ALA A 338 12.48 -4.86 -15.54
C ALA A 338 13.07 -4.14 -14.33
N CYS A 339 12.24 -3.49 -13.52
CA CYS A 339 12.66 -2.88 -12.26
C CYS A 339 13.15 -3.92 -11.24
N LEU A 340 12.38 -4.99 -11.05
CA LEU A 340 12.71 -6.06 -10.12
C LEU A 340 14.00 -6.79 -10.55
N ASP A 341 14.16 -7.11 -11.85
CA ASP A 341 15.36 -7.75 -12.39
C ASP A 341 16.61 -6.90 -12.16
N ALA A 342 16.49 -5.57 -12.32
CA ALA A 342 17.60 -4.63 -12.13
C ALA A 342 18.03 -4.51 -10.65
N LEU A 343 17.11 -4.80 -9.72
CA LEU A 343 17.36 -4.73 -8.27
C LEU A 343 17.71 -6.09 -7.66
N GLU A 344 17.69 -7.18 -8.45
CA GLU A 344 18.15 -8.47 -7.93
C GLU A 344 19.62 -8.37 -7.49
N PRO A 345 19.96 -8.85 -6.27
CA PRO A 345 21.34 -8.86 -5.82
C PRO A 345 22.17 -9.71 -6.80
N VAL A 346 23.27 -9.14 -7.29
CA VAL A 346 24.25 -9.90 -8.08
C VAL A 346 24.67 -11.11 -7.25
N ARG A 347 24.51 -12.32 -7.77
CA ARG A 347 24.70 -13.60 -7.04
C ARG A 347 26.05 -13.79 -6.35
N GLU A 348 27.02 -12.90 -6.55
CA GLU A 348 28.34 -12.97 -5.94
C GLU A 348 28.41 -12.56 -4.46
N LEU A 349 27.33 -12.01 -3.86
CA LEU A 349 27.29 -11.59 -2.45
C LEU A 349 26.38 -12.41 -1.53
N GLN A 350 25.88 -13.57 -1.98
CA GLN A 350 24.93 -14.38 -1.22
C GLN A 350 25.57 -15.23 -0.10
N HIS A 351 26.36 -14.65 0.79
CA HIS A 351 26.72 -15.32 2.06
C HIS A 351 26.21 -14.60 3.32
N ALA A 352 25.38 -13.58 3.18
CA ALA A 352 24.63 -13.02 4.30
C ALA A 352 23.14 -13.36 4.14
N SER A 353 22.65 -14.28 4.92
CA SER A 353 21.20 -14.54 5.04
C SER A 353 20.51 -13.25 5.46
N PRO A 354 19.38 -12.85 4.79
CA PRO A 354 18.59 -11.73 5.26
C PRO A 354 18.10 -12.01 6.69
N PRO A 355 17.93 -10.99 7.54
CA PRO A 355 17.36 -11.19 8.86
C PRO A 355 15.99 -11.82 8.71
N ALA A 356 15.81 -13.02 9.29
CA ALA A 356 14.51 -13.67 9.36
C ALA A 356 13.54 -12.72 10.07
N LEU A 357 12.37 -12.49 9.46
CA LEU A 357 11.26 -11.84 10.17
C LEU A 357 11.04 -12.62 11.47
N PRO A 358 10.97 -11.99 12.64
CA PRO A 358 10.74 -12.70 13.89
C PRO A 358 9.43 -13.48 13.78
N GLY A 359 9.53 -14.79 13.89
CA GLY A 359 8.38 -15.68 13.97
C GLY A 359 7.43 -15.22 15.10
N PRO A 360 6.15 -15.58 15.06
CA PRO A 360 5.20 -15.15 16.04
C PRO A 360 5.71 -15.52 17.43
N ARG A 361 5.98 -14.53 18.27
CA ARG A 361 6.22 -14.77 19.71
C ARG A 361 4.93 -15.35 20.27
N ALA A 362 5.01 -16.53 20.89
CA ALA A 362 3.92 -17.08 21.66
C ALA A 362 3.43 -16.02 22.63
N ALA A 363 2.11 -15.81 22.64
CA ALA A 363 1.49 -14.93 23.62
C ALA A 363 1.89 -15.35 25.03
N PRO A 364 2.16 -14.41 25.95
CA PRO A 364 2.47 -14.77 27.32
C PRO A 364 1.27 -15.50 27.92
N VAL A 365 1.48 -16.74 28.32
CA VAL A 365 0.51 -17.53 29.07
C VAL A 365 0.26 -16.77 30.38
N ARG A 366 -0.93 -16.25 30.57
CA ARG A 366 -1.34 -15.71 31.88
C ARG A 366 -1.56 -16.88 32.83
N LEU A 367 -0.76 -16.96 33.84
CA LEU A 367 -1.00 -17.84 34.97
C LEU A 367 -1.97 -17.13 35.95
N ASP A 368 -2.95 -17.87 36.42
CA ASP A 368 -3.79 -17.40 37.52
C ASP A 368 -3.02 -17.38 38.88
N ALA A 369 -3.63 -16.86 39.91
CA ALA A 369 -3.02 -16.78 41.24
C ALA A 369 -2.68 -18.16 41.87
N THR A 370 -2.99 -19.25 41.16
CA THR A 370 -2.72 -20.65 41.57
C THR A 370 -1.67 -21.34 40.66
N GLY A 371 -1.14 -20.64 39.67
CA GLY A 371 -0.07 -21.15 38.75
C GLY A 371 -0.57 -22.07 37.66
N ARG A 372 -1.83 -22.04 37.26
CA ARG A 372 -2.39 -22.85 36.15
C ARG A 372 -2.48 -22.01 34.88
N ALA A 373 -2.07 -22.60 33.77
CA ALA A 373 -2.21 -22.01 32.42
C ALA A 373 -3.63 -22.24 31.90
N HIS A 374 -4.21 -21.17 31.35
CA HIS A 374 -5.44 -21.21 30.55
C HIS A 374 -5.17 -20.87 29.10
#